data_a9262edd64a6da10283fd018a91bb422
#
_entry.id   a9262edd64a6da10283fd018a91bb422
#
_cell.length_a   1.000
_cell.length_b   1.000
_cell.length_c   1.000
_cell.angle_alpha   90.00
_cell.angle_beta   90.00
_cell.angle_gamma   90.00
#
_symmetry.space_group_name_H-M   'P 1'
#
loop_
_entity.id
_entity.type
_entity.pdbx_description
1 polymer ?
#
loop_
_entity_poly.entity_id
_entity_poly.type
_entity_poly.pdbx_seq_one_letter_code
_entity_poly.pdbx_strand_id
1 'polypeptide(L)'
;MKALYTLIPAIALATLSADALAQSQEMIPPELATRFVGKDGMVCGKVEKAKYAQSSEGEPTFLYMGGMFPRHTFSARIDGANRGKFSFAPETLEGKDVCVIGKIQRDASRAEIEVSSPSSLKLATIK
;
A
#
# COMPACT_ATOMS: atom_id res chain seq x y z
N MET A 1 41.26 52.57 9.64
CA MET A 1 41.00 52.08 9.50
C MET A 1 40.40 51.20 9.30
N LYS A 2 40.10 50.58 9.30
CA LYS A 2 39.62 49.83 9.10
C LYS A 2 38.92 48.90 8.96
N ALA A 3 38.61 48.38 8.79
CA ALA A 3 38.00 47.59 8.67
C ALA A 3 37.42 46.66 8.50
N LEU A 4 37.17 46.18 8.46
CA LEU A 4 36.58 45.34 8.27
C LEU A 4 35.97 44.36 8.09
N TYR A 5 35.64 43.79 8.07
CA TYR A 5 35.10 43.02 7.82
C TYR A 5 34.50 42.10 7.79
N THR A 6 34.14 41.53 7.63
CA THR A 6 33.64 40.76 7.59
C THR A 6 32.99 39.85 7.36
N LEU A 7 32.78 39.32 7.19
CA LEU A 7 32.19 38.50 6.95
C LEU A 7 31.45 37.57 6.84
N ILE A 8 31.08 37.04 6.69
CA ILE A 8 30.41 36.25 6.61
C ILE A 8 29.80 35.26 6.34
N PRO A 9 29.56 34.74 6.30
CA PRO A 9 29.03 33.91 6.09
C PRO A 9 28.20 33.12 5.89
N ALA A 10 27.93 32.62 5.68
CA ALA A 10 27.15 31.95 5.54
C ALA A 10 26.63 30.95 5.34
N ILE A 11 26.47 30.45 5.24
CA ILE A 11 26.01 29.62 5.04
C ILE A 11 25.11 28.76 4.95
N ALA A 12 24.77 28.28 4.81
CA ALA A 12 23.96 27.57 4.78
C ALA A 12 23.39 26.60 4.47
N LEU A 13 23.25 26.06 4.35
CA LEU A 13 22.71 25.26 4.07
C LEU A 13 21.91 24.37 3.98
N ALA A 14 21.52 24.01 3.89
CA ALA A 14 20.71 23.35 3.88
C ALA A 14 20.26 22.33 3.54
N THR A 15 20.03 21.85 3.16
CA THR A 15 19.79 20.97 2.80
C THR A 15 18.94 20.06 2.97
N LEU A 16 18.78 19.50 3.12
CA LEU A 16 18.04 18.73 3.31
C LEU A 16 17.23 18.01 2.72
N SER A 17 16.69 17.88 2.45
CA SER A 17 15.77 17.38 1.68
C SER A 17 15.95 16.02 1.39
N ALA A 18 16.96 15.59 1.38
CA ALA A 18 17.22 14.27 1.11
C ALA A 18 16.17 13.41 1.64
N ASP A 19 15.84 13.67 2.75
CA ASP A 19 14.90 12.85 3.31
C ASP A 19 13.75 12.71 2.52
N ALA A 20 13.28 13.60 2.05
CA ALA A 20 12.07 13.52 1.38
C ALA A 20 12.15 12.39 0.46
N LEU A 21 13.27 12.21 -0.06
CA LEU A 21 13.27 11.24 -1.01
C LEU A 21 13.26 9.98 -0.50
N ALA A 22 13.85 9.88 0.45
CA ALA A 22 14.01 8.67 0.98
C ALA A 22 12.76 8.07 1.34
N GLN A 23 11.75 8.65 1.10
CA GLN A 23 10.62 8.12 1.48
C GLN A 23 10.27 7.00 0.80
N SER A 24 10.93 6.04 0.62
CA SER A 24 10.45 4.82 0.16
C SER A 24 9.40 4.44 1.13
N GLN A 25 8.32 3.96 0.69
CA GLN A 25 7.27 3.56 1.56
C GLN A 25 7.69 2.34 2.36
N GLU A 26 7.45 2.37 3.62
CA GLU A 26 7.74 1.24 4.43
C GLU A 26 6.71 0.16 4.17
N MET A 27 7.13 -1.06 4.16
CA MET A 27 6.22 -2.16 3.97
C MET A 27 5.52 -2.46 5.28
N ILE A 28 4.20 -2.38 5.26
CA ILE A 28 3.40 -2.63 6.44
C ILE A 28 2.90 -4.07 6.37
N PRO A 29 3.18 -4.88 7.37
CA PRO A 29 2.63 -6.24 7.37
C PRO A 29 1.12 -6.19 7.48
N PRO A 30 0.40 -7.10 6.85
CA PRO A 30 -1.07 -7.07 6.91
C PRO A 30 -1.61 -7.07 8.34
N GLU A 31 -0.92 -7.73 9.25
CA GLU A 31 -1.38 -7.82 10.63
C GLU A 31 -1.35 -6.47 11.34
N LEU A 32 -0.58 -5.53 10.83
CA LEU A 32 -0.48 -4.23 11.47
C LEU A 32 -1.25 -3.16 10.70
N ALA A 33 -1.91 -3.52 9.62
CA ALA A 33 -2.57 -2.53 8.77
C ALA A 33 -3.62 -1.73 9.51
N THR A 34 -4.28 -2.33 10.51
CA THR A 34 -5.33 -1.60 11.23
C THR A 34 -4.77 -0.42 12.01
N ARG A 35 -3.47 -0.40 12.26
CA ARG A 35 -2.87 0.71 12.99
C ARG A 35 -2.64 1.91 12.09
N PHE A 36 -2.81 1.73 10.80
CA PHE A 36 -2.54 2.79 9.83
C PHE A 36 -3.78 3.26 9.09
N VAL A 37 -4.96 2.96 9.62
CA VAL A 37 -6.21 3.37 8.99
C VAL A 37 -6.23 4.89 8.86
N GLY A 38 -6.61 5.37 7.70
CA GLY A 38 -6.65 6.80 7.39
C GLY A 38 -5.41 7.30 6.69
N LYS A 39 -4.36 6.47 6.60
CA LYS A 39 -3.13 6.89 5.96
C LYS A 39 -2.89 6.16 4.67
N ASP A 40 -2.12 6.76 3.80
CA ASP A 40 -1.70 6.08 2.57
C ASP A 40 -0.54 5.19 2.97
N GLY A 41 -0.51 4.00 2.45
CA GLY A 41 0.56 3.07 2.79
C GLY A 41 0.71 1.96 1.80
N MET A 42 1.64 1.08 2.08
CA MET A 42 1.92 -0.07 1.26
C MET A 42 1.88 -1.30 2.16
N VAL A 43 0.87 -2.12 1.97
CA VAL A 43 0.70 -3.33 2.78
C VAL A 43 1.19 -4.51 1.96
N CYS A 44 2.18 -5.22 2.47
CA CYS A 44 2.81 -6.31 1.73
C CYS A 44 2.68 -7.62 2.49
N GLY A 45 2.36 -8.67 1.81
CA GLY A 45 2.28 -9.99 2.42
C GLY A 45 1.73 -10.99 1.44
N LYS A 46 1.48 -12.19 1.93
CA LYS A 46 0.98 -13.25 1.11
C LYS A 46 -0.53 -13.16 0.98
N VAL A 47 -1.04 -13.38 -0.21
CA VAL A 47 -2.48 -13.47 -0.42
C VAL A 47 -2.88 -14.88 0.04
N GLU A 48 -3.49 -14.96 1.20
CA GLU A 48 -3.82 -16.25 1.77
C GLU A 48 -5.03 -16.86 1.06
N LYS A 49 -5.93 -16.05 0.56
CA LYS A 49 -7.11 -16.52 -0.12
C LYS A 49 -7.61 -15.40 -1.03
N ALA A 50 -8.08 -15.74 -2.20
CA ALA A 50 -8.68 -14.76 -3.11
C ALA A 50 -10.09 -15.21 -3.47
N LYS A 51 -11.00 -14.25 -3.61
CA LYS A 51 -12.35 -14.56 -3.95
C LYS A 51 -12.93 -13.53 -4.90
N TYR A 52 -13.43 -13.99 -6.03
CA TYR A 52 -14.12 -13.11 -6.99
C TYR A 52 -15.62 -13.28 -6.70
N ALA A 53 -16.22 -12.27 -6.10
CA ALA A 53 -17.62 -12.34 -5.69
C ALA A 53 -18.54 -11.89 -6.81
N GLN A 54 -18.68 -12.70 -7.85
CA GLN A 54 -19.46 -12.37 -9.01
C GLN A 54 -20.92 -12.12 -8.73
N SER A 55 -21.49 -12.75 -7.76
CA SER A 55 -22.91 -12.57 -7.49
C SER A 55 -23.16 -11.46 -6.50
N SER A 56 -22.15 -10.76 -6.04
CA SER A 56 -22.34 -9.67 -5.10
C SER A 56 -22.44 -8.38 -5.87
N GLU A 57 -23.01 -7.37 -5.25
CA GLU A 57 -23.12 -6.08 -5.87
C GLU A 57 -21.75 -5.51 -6.11
N GLY A 58 -21.49 -4.98 -7.28
CA GLY A 58 -20.18 -4.44 -7.65
C GLY A 58 -19.19 -5.50 -8.08
N GLU A 59 -19.54 -6.77 -7.94
CA GLU A 59 -18.69 -7.90 -8.33
C GLU A 59 -17.25 -7.74 -7.92
N PRO A 60 -17.00 -7.51 -6.64
CA PRO A 60 -15.61 -7.27 -6.21
C PRO A 60 -14.77 -8.54 -6.14
N THR A 61 -13.47 -8.37 -6.30
CA THR A 61 -12.53 -9.42 -6.01
C THR A 61 -11.81 -9.03 -4.74
N PHE A 62 -11.72 -9.95 -3.78
CA PHE A 62 -11.04 -9.71 -2.54
C PHE A 62 -9.77 -10.54 -2.46
N LEU A 63 -8.69 -9.92 -2.03
CA LEU A 63 -7.45 -10.63 -1.75
C LEU A 63 -7.26 -10.55 -0.25
N TYR A 64 -7.42 -11.67 0.45
CA TYR A 64 -7.35 -11.69 1.90
C TYR A 64 -5.92 -11.95 2.36
N MET A 65 -5.44 -11.12 3.25
CA MET A 65 -4.06 -11.17 3.72
C MET A 65 -4.04 -11.08 5.24
N GLY A 66 -3.00 -11.58 5.85
CA GLY A 66 -2.92 -11.59 7.31
C GLY A 66 -3.86 -12.62 7.91
N GLY A 67 -4.04 -13.71 7.22
CA GLY A 67 -4.93 -14.80 7.63
C GLY A 67 -5.92 -15.11 6.53
N MET A 68 -6.55 -16.26 6.60
CA MET A 68 -7.53 -16.68 5.63
C MET A 68 -8.89 -16.20 6.05
N PHE A 69 -9.76 -15.94 5.08
CA PHE A 69 -11.13 -15.56 5.38
C PHE A 69 -11.78 -16.66 6.25
N PRO A 70 -12.48 -16.30 7.28
CA PRO A 70 -12.87 -14.95 7.72
C PRO A 70 -11.95 -14.36 8.81
N ARG A 71 -10.77 -14.92 9.01
CA ARG A 71 -9.88 -14.44 10.06
C ARG A 71 -8.78 -13.54 9.54
N HIS A 72 -8.89 -13.08 8.33
CA HIS A 72 -7.90 -12.18 7.75
C HIS A 72 -7.91 -10.84 8.48
N THR A 73 -6.80 -10.14 8.44
CA THR A 73 -6.68 -8.83 9.07
C THR A 73 -6.73 -7.71 8.05
N PHE A 74 -6.50 -8.03 6.79
CA PHE A 74 -6.44 -7.03 5.75
C PHE A 74 -6.98 -7.63 4.45
N SER A 75 -7.61 -6.80 3.65
CA SER A 75 -8.00 -7.22 2.31
C SER A 75 -7.71 -6.13 1.29
N ALA A 76 -7.38 -6.54 0.09
CA ALA A 76 -7.38 -5.64 -1.05
C ALA A 76 -8.68 -5.90 -1.79
N ARG A 77 -9.39 -4.83 -2.15
CA ARG A 77 -10.64 -4.98 -2.87
C ARG A 77 -10.51 -4.38 -4.24
N ILE A 78 -10.84 -5.13 -5.26
CA ILE A 78 -10.85 -4.67 -6.64
C ILE A 78 -12.28 -4.75 -7.12
N ASP A 79 -12.92 -3.61 -7.36
CA ASP A 79 -14.30 -3.61 -7.81
C ASP A 79 -14.37 -4.16 -9.22
N GLY A 80 -15.51 -4.73 -9.57
CA GLY A 80 -15.71 -5.32 -10.89
C GLY A 80 -15.43 -4.34 -12.02
N ALA A 81 -15.75 -3.07 -11.81
CA ALA A 81 -15.51 -2.06 -12.82
C ALA A 81 -14.01 -1.87 -13.12
N ASN A 82 -13.16 -2.22 -12.19
CA ASN A 82 -11.72 -2.05 -12.37
C ASN A 82 -11.02 -3.35 -12.74
N ARG A 83 -11.74 -4.46 -12.69
CA ARG A 83 -11.14 -5.75 -12.94
C ARG A 83 -10.53 -5.85 -14.33
N GLY A 84 -11.18 -5.26 -15.31
CA GLY A 84 -10.70 -5.32 -16.68
C GLY A 84 -9.43 -4.54 -16.96
N LYS A 85 -8.99 -3.74 -15.99
CA LYS A 85 -7.75 -2.99 -16.16
C LYS A 85 -6.54 -3.88 -15.94
N PHE A 86 -6.73 -5.06 -15.36
CA PHE A 86 -5.63 -5.95 -15.09
C PHE A 86 -5.43 -6.89 -16.25
N SER A 87 -4.18 -7.23 -16.55
CA SER A 87 -3.88 -8.13 -17.65
C SER A 87 -4.05 -9.59 -17.25
N PHE A 88 -4.48 -9.84 -16.03
CA PHE A 88 -4.69 -11.18 -15.52
C PHE A 88 -5.85 -11.15 -14.56
N ALA A 89 -6.45 -12.27 -14.27
CA ALA A 89 -7.53 -12.34 -13.29
C ALA A 89 -6.94 -12.14 -11.90
N PRO A 90 -7.35 -11.11 -11.16
CA PRO A 90 -6.70 -10.81 -9.87
C PRO A 90 -6.73 -11.97 -8.88
N GLU A 91 -7.72 -12.84 -8.94
CA GLU A 91 -7.78 -13.94 -7.99
C GLU A 91 -6.67 -14.96 -8.22
N THR A 92 -5.96 -14.88 -9.33
CA THR A 92 -4.83 -15.78 -9.55
C THR A 92 -3.65 -15.40 -8.67
N LEU A 93 -3.77 -14.29 -7.94
CA LEU A 93 -2.69 -13.92 -7.04
C LEU A 93 -2.74 -14.70 -5.72
N GLU A 94 -3.72 -15.57 -5.55
CA GLU A 94 -3.79 -16.38 -4.33
C GLU A 94 -2.48 -17.15 -4.17
N GLY A 95 -1.92 -17.11 -3.01
CA GLY A 95 -0.66 -17.80 -2.71
C GLY A 95 0.59 -16.98 -3.02
N LYS A 96 0.45 -15.82 -3.64
CA LYS A 96 1.62 -15.03 -4.00
C LYS A 96 1.81 -13.88 -3.04
N ASP A 97 3.03 -13.40 -2.96
CA ASP A 97 3.34 -12.25 -2.13
C ASP A 97 3.13 -10.99 -2.96
N VAL A 98 2.38 -10.06 -2.43
CA VAL A 98 2.06 -8.84 -3.14
C VAL A 98 2.20 -7.63 -2.22
N CYS A 99 2.33 -6.47 -2.81
CA CYS A 99 2.27 -5.21 -2.07
C CYS A 99 1.08 -4.42 -2.62
N VAL A 100 0.22 -3.97 -1.71
CA VAL A 100 -0.98 -3.24 -2.06
C VAL A 100 -0.79 -1.80 -1.61
N ILE A 101 -0.93 -0.85 -2.52
CA ILE A 101 -0.64 0.55 -2.25
C ILE A 101 -1.91 1.37 -2.32
N GLY A 102 -2.14 2.19 -1.35
CA GLY A 102 -3.29 3.08 -1.36
C GLY A 102 -3.67 3.52 0.04
N LYS A 103 -4.84 4.15 0.12
CA LYS A 103 -5.30 4.62 1.40
C LYS A 103 -5.89 3.47 2.18
N ILE A 104 -5.41 3.31 3.38
CA ILE A 104 -5.86 2.22 4.24
C ILE A 104 -7.14 2.65 4.92
N GLN A 105 -8.17 1.89 4.72
CA GLN A 105 -9.47 2.20 5.27
C GLN A 105 -9.90 1.13 6.27
N ARG A 106 -10.83 1.48 7.12
CA ARG A 106 -11.33 0.51 8.08
C ARG A 106 -12.47 -0.27 7.46
N ASP A 107 -12.48 -1.57 7.69
CA ASP A 107 -13.55 -2.42 7.23
C ASP A 107 -13.90 -3.28 8.42
N ALA A 108 -14.90 -2.88 9.19
CA ALA A 108 -15.28 -3.52 10.45
C ALA A 108 -14.06 -3.47 11.38
N SER A 109 -13.55 -4.59 11.81
CA SER A 109 -12.39 -4.62 12.70
C SER A 109 -11.10 -4.82 11.90
N ARG A 110 -11.16 -4.77 10.58
CA ARG A 110 -10.01 -5.03 9.72
C ARG A 110 -9.66 -3.80 8.92
N ALA A 111 -8.65 -3.91 8.10
CA ALA A 111 -8.22 -2.83 7.22
C ALA A 111 -8.38 -3.26 5.76
N GLU A 112 -8.57 -2.31 4.89
CA GLU A 112 -8.77 -2.60 3.48
C GLU A 112 -8.17 -1.49 2.63
N ILE A 113 -7.66 -1.84 1.48
CA ILE A 113 -7.28 -0.85 0.47
C ILE A 113 -8.08 -1.18 -0.79
N GLU A 114 -8.73 -0.16 -1.33
CA GLU A 114 -9.44 -0.35 -2.58
C GLU A 114 -8.47 -0.13 -3.70
N VAL A 115 -8.30 -1.13 -4.56
CA VAL A 115 -7.36 -1.09 -5.65
C VAL A 115 -8.10 -0.77 -6.94
N SER A 116 -7.86 0.39 -7.50
CA SER A 116 -8.56 0.80 -8.70
C SER A 116 -7.70 0.71 -9.95
N SER A 117 -6.45 0.38 -9.84
CA SER A 117 -5.62 0.20 -11.01
C SER A 117 -4.47 -0.75 -10.70
N PRO A 118 -3.88 -1.37 -11.74
CA PRO A 118 -2.77 -2.29 -11.52
C PRO A 118 -1.56 -1.67 -10.85
N SER A 119 -1.39 -0.35 -10.97
CA SER A 119 -0.22 0.28 -10.37
C SER A 119 -0.24 0.23 -8.84
N SER A 120 -1.40 -0.04 -8.25
CA SER A 120 -1.51 -0.12 -6.80
C SER A 120 -1.37 -1.56 -6.29
N LEU A 121 -1.04 -2.50 -7.16
CA LEU A 121 -0.94 -3.88 -6.75
C LEU A 121 0.30 -4.48 -7.41
N LYS A 122 1.32 -4.72 -6.66
CA LYS A 122 2.59 -5.21 -7.22
C LYS A 122 2.97 -6.54 -6.63
N LEU A 123 3.59 -7.37 -7.44
CA LEU A 123 4.12 -8.62 -6.93
C LEU A 123 5.35 -8.27 -6.13
N ALA A 124 5.48 -8.83 -4.97
CA ALA A 124 6.63 -8.61 -4.13
C ALA A 124 7.61 -9.76 -4.30
N THR A 125 8.89 -9.40 -4.35
CA THR A 125 9.89 -10.43 -4.44
C THR A 125 10.52 -10.43 -3.07
N ILE A 126 10.08 -11.31 -2.23
CA ILE A 126 10.60 -11.38 -0.90
C ILE A 126 11.64 -12.45 -0.86
N LYS A 127 12.84 -12.11 -0.53
CA LYS A 127 13.88 -13.08 -0.47
C LYS A 127 14.27 -13.40 0.90
#